data_b12736991f0bd5c789762089c10ea610
#
_entry.id   b12736991f0bd5c789762089c10ea610
#
_cell.length_a   1.000
_cell.length_b   1.000
_cell.length_c   1.000
_cell.angle_alpha   90.00
_cell.angle_beta   90.00
_cell.angle_gamma   90.00
#
_symmetry.space_group_name_H-M   'P 1'
#
loop_
_entity.id
_entity.type
_entity.pdbx_description
1 polymer ?
#
loop_
_entity_poly.entity_id
_entity_poly.type
_entity_poly.pdbx_seq_one_letter_code
_entity_poly.pdbx_strand_id
1 'polypeptide(L)'
;VGSEMCIRDRYSSDPITSEKIEQQNTDGGYIDDIASFDAEFFGLSPLEAANMDPQQRILLEVAWEALEDAGVPANQLRGTATGVYMGSTNNDYGMLITADPAEMHPYAMTGTSSAIIANRLSYAFDLRGPSLNVDTACSASLVAVNQAVKDLRVGAADVALAGGVNILASPHASIGFSAVS
;
A
#
# COMPACT_ATOMS: atom_id res chain seq x y z
N VAL A 1 0.97 -17.51 11.98
CA VAL A 1 1.70 -17.89 13.23
C VAL A 1 3.11 -17.29 13.24
N GLY A 2 3.72 -17.00 12.10
CA GLY A 2 5.09 -16.48 12.04
C GLY A 2 5.23 -14.94 12.07
N SER A 3 4.26 -14.19 11.61
CA SER A 3 4.36 -12.72 11.45
C SER A 3 4.18 -11.96 12.76
N GLU A 4 3.29 -12.38 13.63
CA GLU A 4 3.04 -11.74 14.92
C GLU A 4 4.23 -11.78 15.86
N MET A 5 4.89 -12.94 15.98
CA MET A 5 6.08 -13.08 16.81
C MET A 5 7.25 -12.22 16.32
N CYS A 6 7.39 -12.00 15.01
CA CYS A 6 8.48 -11.18 14.46
C CYS A 6 8.37 -9.71 14.82
N ILE A 7 7.16 -9.17 14.96
CA ILE A 7 6.96 -7.76 15.31
C ILE A 7 7.12 -7.54 16.82
N ARG A 8 6.54 -8.41 17.65
CA ARG A 8 6.60 -8.29 19.11
C ARG A 8 8.02 -8.36 19.66
N ASP A 9 8.79 -9.35 19.24
CA ASP A 9 10.10 -9.64 19.85
C ASP A 9 11.24 -8.79 19.30
N ARG A 10 11.04 -8.10 18.18
CA ARG A 10 12.11 -7.40 17.46
C ARG A 10 11.89 -5.91 17.29
N TYR A 11 10.71 -5.40 17.63
CA TYR A 11 10.38 -3.99 17.35
C TYR A 11 11.15 -3.03 18.25
N SER A 12 11.32 -3.35 19.52
CA SER A 12 12.05 -2.50 20.45
C SER A 12 12.65 -3.31 21.59
N SER A 13 13.88 -2.97 21.99
CA SER A 13 14.52 -3.46 23.20
C SER A 13 14.18 -2.62 24.44
N ASP A 14 13.40 -1.54 24.28
CA ASP A 14 12.93 -0.70 25.38
C ASP A 14 11.84 -1.42 26.17
N PRO A 15 12.01 -1.62 27.49
CA PRO A 15 11.06 -2.37 28.33
C PRO A 15 9.65 -1.76 28.34
N ILE A 16 9.53 -0.41 28.32
CA ILE A 16 8.25 0.28 28.35
C ILE A 16 7.48 0.05 27.05
N THR A 17 8.17 0.10 25.93
CA THR A 17 7.58 -0.16 24.62
C THR A 17 7.17 -1.62 24.49
N SER A 18 7.99 -2.55 24.95
CA SER A 18 7.68 -3.99 24.96
C SER A 18 6.43 -4.29 25.80
N GLU A 19 6.34 -3.72 27.02
CA GLU A 19 5.16 -3.87 27.87
C GLU A 19 3.88 -3.33 27.19
N LYS A 20 3.96 -2.15 26.57
CA LYS A 20 2.81 -1.60 25.82
C LYS A 20 2.38 -2.47 24.65
N ILE A 21 3.30 -3.08 23.95
CA ILE A 21 3.01 -4.01 22.85
C ILE A 21 2.32 -5.28 23.38
N GLU A 22 2.80 -5.83 24.50
CA GLU A 22 2.20 -7.01 25.13
C GLU A 22 0.76 -6.77 25.63
N GLN A 23 0.44 -5.54 26.02
CA GLN A 23 -0.89 -5.15 26.47
C GLN A 23 -1.88 -4.91 25.32
N GLN A 24 -1.43 -4.88 24.05
CA GLN A 24 -2.32 -4.66 22.93
C GLN A 24 -3.21 -5.87 22.65
N ASN A 25 -4.44 -5.60 22.20
CA ASN A 25 -5.27 -6.62 21.61
C ASN A 25 -4.60 -7.11 20.30
N THR A 26 -4.43 -8.42 20.18
CA THR A 26 -3.82 -9.08 19.04
C THR A 26 -4.83 -9.66 18.07
N ASP A 27 -6.12 -9.52 18.33
CA ASP A 27 -7.18 -9.94 17.42
C ASP A 27 -7.23 -8.99 16.21
N GLY A 28 -7.09 -9.54 15.02
CA GLY A 28 -7.09 -8.72 13.78
C GLY A 28 -7.08 -9.58 12.52
N GLY A 29 -7.23 -8.90 11.39
CA GLY A 29 -7.04 -9.50 10.07
C GLY A 29 -5.56 -9.44 9.68
N TYR A 30 -4.88 -10.58 9.74
CA TYR A 30 -3.46 -10.68 9.38
C TYR A 30 -3.30 -11.26 7.99
N ILE A 31 -2.29 -10.77 7.26
CA ILE A 31 -1.83 -11.32 6.00
C ILE A 31 -0.61 -12.19 6.31
N ASP A 32 -0.66 -13.46 5.93
CA ASP A 32 0.39 -14.44 6.27
C ASP A 32 1.74 -14.10 5.67
N ASP A 33 1.75 -13.49 4.48
CA ASP A 33 2.97 -13.13 3.76
C ASP A 33 2.82 -11.75 3.09
N ILE A 34 3.51 -10.76 3.65
CA ILE A 34 3.65 -9.43 3.07
C ILE A 34 5.01 -9.22 2.39
N ALA A 35 5.89 -10.21 2.47
CA ALA A 35 7.25 -10.11 1.94
C ALA A 35 7.36 -10.65 0.51
N SER A 36 6.62 -11.70 0.19
CA SER A 36 6.60 -12.28 -1.17
C SER A 36 6.01 -11.31 -2.17
N PHE A 37 6.63 -11.25 -3.33
CA PHE A 37 6.21 -10.42 -4.45
C PHE A 37 6.92 -10.88 -5.73
N ASP A 38 6.18 -11.08 -6.81
CA ASP A 38 6.76 -11.41 -8.11
C ASP A 38 7.27 -10.15 -8.83
N ALA A 39 8.46 -9.70 -8.42
CA ALA A 39 9.08 -8.50 -8.97
C ALA A 39 9.36 -8.64 -10.48
N GLU A 40 9.76 -9.83 -10.94
CA GLU A 40 10.07 -10.11 -12.34
C GLU A 40 8.83 -9.96 -13.23
N PHE A 41 7.70 -10.46 -12.78
CA PHE A 41 6.41 -10.32 -13.47
C PHE A 41 6.05 -8.86 -13.73
N PHE A 42 6.31 -7.97 -12.77
CA PHE A 42 6.05 -6.52 -12.90
C PHE A 42 7.23 -5.74 -13.49
N GLY A 43 8.30 -6.41 -13.94
CA GLY A 43 9.47 -5.76 -14.53
C GLY A 43 10.30 -4.95 -13.55
N LEU A 44 10.23 -5.26 -12.26
CA LEU A 44 10.95 -4.59 -11.19
C LEU A 44 12.22 -5.37 -10.80
N SER A 45 13.29 -4.66 -10.47
CA SER A 45 14.46 -5.31 -9.92
C SER A 45 14.21 -5.80 -8.49
N PRO A 46 14.87 -6.89 -8.05
CA PRO A 46 14.77 -7.34 -6.65
C PRO A 46 15.15 -6.25 -5.64
N LEU A 47 16.11 -5.40 -6.00
CA LEU A 47 16.56 -4.29 -5.16
C LEU A 47 15.49 -3.20 -5.02
N GLU A 48 14.81 -2.84 -6.11
CA GLU A 48 13.68 -1.92 -6.07
C GLU A 48 12.53 -2.51 -5.25
N ALA A 49 12.16 -3.75 -5.51
CA ALA A 49 11.08 -4.45 -4.79
C ALA A 49 11.34 -4.52 -3.27
N ALA A 50 12.60 -4.76 -2.85
CA ALA A 50 12.97 -4.78 -1.43
C ALA A 50 12.82 -3.42 -0.75
N ASN A 51 12.88 -2.31 -1.50
CA ASN A 51 12.70 -0.94 -0.99
C ASN A 51 11.28 -0.39 -1.21
N MET A 52 10.35 -1.21 -1.70
CA MET A 52 8.94 -0.86 -1.88
C MET A 52 8.12 -1.21 -0.65
N ASP A 53 7.27 -0.28 -0.24
CA ASP A 53 6.22 -0.54 0.75
C ASP A 53 5.39 -1.78 0.34
N PRO A 54 5.14 -2.73 1.24
CA PRO A 54 4.25 -3.86 0.98
C PRO A 54 2.90 -3.43 0.37
N GLN A 55 2.39 -2.26 0.74
CA GLN A 55 1.15 -1.72 0.18
C GLN A 55 1.24 -1.53 -1.34
N GLN A 56 2.38 -1.05 -1.87
CA GLN A 56 2.57 -0.90 -3.32
C GLN A 56 2.66 -2.26 -4.01
N ARG A 57 3.33 -3.24 -3.39
CA ARG A 57 3.50 -4.60 -3.95
C ARG A 57 2.18 -5.35 -4.03
N ILE A 58 1.47 -5.41 -2.91
CA ILE A 58 0.16 -6.08 -2.84
C ILE A 58 -0.85 -5.44 -3.79
N LEU A 59 -0.87 -4.11 -3.91
CA LEU A 59 -1.79 -3.44 -4.83
C LEU A 59 -1.50 -3.76 -6.30
N LEU A 60 -0.24 -4.00 -6.70
CA LEU A 60 0.07 -4.44 -8.05
C LEU A 60 -0.56 -5.81 -8.34
N GLU A 61 -0.41 -6.77 -7.42
CA GLU A 61 -0.96 -8.12 -7.56
C GLU A 61 -2.49 -8.10 -7.53
N VAL A 62 -3.09 -7.44 -6.53
CA VAL A 62 -4.56 -7.34 -6.40
C VAL A 62 -5.20 -6.59 -7.58
N ALA A 63 -4.53 -5.57 -8.12
CA ALA A 63 -5.04 -4.88 -9.30
C ALA A 63 -4.98 -5.76 -10.55
N TRP A 64 -3.95 -6.58 -10.69
CA TRP A 64 -3.86 -7.58 -11.75
C TRP A 64 -4.98 -8.60 -11.63
N GLU A 65 -5.16 -9.20 -10.45
CA GLU A 65 -6.23 -10.15 -10.17
C GLU A 65 -7.62 -9.56 -10.41
N ALA A 66 -7.86 -8.30 -10.00
CA ALA A 66 -9.13 -7.61 -10.23
C ALA A 66 -9.43 -7.41 -11.72
N LEU A 67 -8.41 -7.16 -12.54
CA LEU A 67 -8.56 -7.06 -13.99
C LEU A 67 -8.88 -8.43 -14.61
N GLU A 68 -8.22 -9.49 -14.15
CA GLU A 68 -8.52 -10.87 -14.58
C GLU A 68 -9.94 -11.28 -14.19
N ASP A 69 -10.36 -11.02 -12.95
CA ASP A 69 -11.73 -11.32 -12.47
C ASP A 69 -12.80 -10.54 -13.25
N ALA A 70 -12.50 -9.30 -13.61
CA ALA A 70 -13.37 -8.49 -14.46
C ALA A 70 -13.41 -8.93 -15.93
N GLY A 71 -12.55 -9.87 -16.34
CA GLY A 71 -12.41 -10.27 -17.74
C GLY A 71 -11.83 -9.17 -18.64
N VAL A 72 -11.09 -8.21 -18.05
CA VAL A 72 -10.46 -7.10 -18.76
C VAL A 72 -8.94 -7.31 -18.80
N PRO A 73 -8.40 -7.82 -19.91
CA PRO A 73 -6.95 -8.01 -20.01
C PRO A 73 -6.19 -6.69 -19.84
N ALA A 74 -5.18 -6.67 -18.96
CA ALA A 74 -4.43 -5.47 -18.63
C ALA A 74 -3.78 -4.80 -19.88
N ASN A 75 -3.39 -5.60 -20.89
CA ASN A 75 -2.83 -5.07 -22.13
C ASN A 75 -3.82 -4.27 -22.98
N GLN A 76 -5.13 -4.45 -22.81
CA GLN A 76 -6.16 -3.65 -23.49
C GLN A 76 -6.31 -2.26 -22.87
N LEU A 77 -5.88 -2.07 -21.65
CA LEU A 77 -5.92 -0.78 -20.95
C LEU A 77 -4.70 0.09 -21.20
N ARG A 78 -3.65 -0.45 -21.82
CA ARG A 78 -2.42 0.30 -22.10
C ARG A 78 -2.69 1.53 -22.97
N GLY A 79 -2.20 2.67 -22.53
CA GLY A 79 -2.35 3.95 -23.23
C GLY A 79 -3.77 4.54 -23.19
N THR A 80 -4.71 3.91 -22.49
CA THR A 80 -6.11 4.40 -22.39
C THR A 80 -6.29 5.41 -21.26
N ALA A 81 -7.41 6.14 -21.29
CA ALA A 81 -7.83 7.03 -20.21
C ALA A 81 -8.38 6.27 -18.98
N THR A 82 -7.67 5.20 -18.59
CA THR A 82 -8.00 4.47 -17.35
C THR A 82 -7.44 5.21 -16.15
N GLY A 83 -8.31 5.57 -15.20
CA GLY A 83 -7.95 6.26 -13.95
C GLY A 83 -7.63 5.27 -12.83
N VAL A 84 -6.77 5.69 -11.90
CA VAL A 84 -6.39 4.93 -10.70
C VAL A 84 -6.64 5.79 -9.46
N TYR A 85 -7.47 5.29 -8.55
CA TYR A 85 -7.91 6.01 -7.36
C TYR A 85 -7.71 5.11 -6.13
N MET A 86 -6.67 5.37 -5.34
CA MET A 86 -6.33 4.54 -4.18
C MET A 86 -6.47 5.34 -2.90
N GLY A 87 -7.01 4.70 -1.87
CA GLY A 87 -7.05 5.22 -0.50
C GLY A 87 -5.97 4.57 0.34
N SER A 88 -5.11 5.38 0.97
CA SER A 88 -4.15 4.88 1.97
C SER A 88 -3.81 5.97 2.98
N THR A 89 -3.53 5.60 4.20
CA THR A 89 -3.21 6.53 5.30
C THR A 89 -1.92 6.19 6.02
N ASN A 90 -1.44 4.96 5.93
CA ASN A 90 -0.32 4.47 6.72
C ASN A 90 0.99 4.52 5.93
N ASN A 91 2.08 4.90 6.60
CA ASN A 91 3.44 4.92 6.08
C ASN A 91 4.45 4.29 7.06
N ASP A 92 4.01 3.29 7.81
CA ASP A 92 4.86 2.60 8.80
C ASP A 92 6.13 2.02 8.18
N TYR A 93 5.99 1.38 7.01
CA TYR A 93 7.12 0.80 6.31
C TYR A 93 8.16 1.86 5.93
N GLY A 94 7.69 3.01 5.46
CA GLY A 94 8.56 4.14 5.16
C GLY A 94 9.35 4.60 6.38
N MET A 95 8.72 4.71 7.53
CA MET A 95 9.42 5.08 8.78
C MET A 95 10.47 4.03 9.17
N LEU A 96 10.19 2.74 8.96
CA LEU A 96 11.12 1.66 9.28
C LEU A 96 12.37 1.68 8.40
N ILE A 97 12.22 1.78 7.07
CA ILE A 97 13.36 1.68 6.14
C ILE A 97 14.12 3.00 5.95
N THR A 98 13.59 4.12 6.44
CA THR A 98 14.24 5.43 6.41
C THR A 98 14.71 5.90 7.79
N ALA A 99 14.65 5.04 8.79
CA ALA A 99 15.04 5.37 10.17
C ALA A 99 16.51 5.81 10.29
N ASP A 100 17.41 5.19 9.51
CA ASP A 100 18.78 5.61 9.38
C ASP A 100 19.04 6.24 8.01
N PRO A 101 19.23 7.57 7.93
CA PRO A 101 19.51 8.24 6.66
C PRO A 101 20.80 7.78 5.97
N ALA A 102 21.76 7.21 6.70
CA ALA A 102 23.01 6.73 6.13
C ALA A 102 22.84 5.41 5.36
N GLU A 103 21.81 4.64 5.69
CA GLU A 103 21.49 3.37 5.06
C GLU A 103 20.37 3.50 4.01
N MET A 104 19.79 4.70 3.85
CA MET A 104 18.66 4.92 2.97
C MET A 104 19.03 4.70 1.49
N HIS A 105 18.38 3.74 0.85
CA HIS A 105 18.55 3.47 -0.57
C HIS A 105 17.77 4.48 -1.44
N PRO A 106 18.28 4.91 -2.63
CA PRO A 106 17.57 5.82 -3.53
C PRO A 106 16.13 5.36 -3.88
N TYR A 107 15.89 4.06 -4.03
CA TYR A 107 14.55 3.51 -4.26
C TYR A 107 13.58 3.69 -3.09
N ALA A 108 14.07 3.93 -1.86
CA ALA A 108 13.21 4.19 -0.73
C ALA A 108 12.32 5.42 -0.94
N MET A 109 12.79 6.44 -1.63
CA MET A 109 12.01 7.65 -1.92
C MET A 109 10.74 7.37 -2.71
N THR A 110 10.83 6.55 -3.75
CA THR A 110 9.66 6.14 -4.55
C THR A 110 8.92 4.96 -3.93
N GLY A 111 9.64 4.10 -3.23
CA GLY A 111 9.08 2.91 -2.59
C GLY A 111 8.20 3.23 -1.39
N THR A 112 8.39 4.36 -0.70
CA THR A 112 7.66 4.71 0.53
C THR A 112 6.71 5.89 0.39
N SER A 113 6.75 6.61 -0.73
CA SER A 113 5.86 7.75 -0.94
C SER A 113 4.42 7.30 -1.18
N SER A 114 3.49 7.81 -0.37
CA SER A 114 2.05 7.53 -0.52
C SER A 114 1.51 8.01 -1.89
N ALA A 115 2.05 9.10 -2.44
CA ALA A 115 1.67 9.57 -3.77
C ALA A 115 2.00 8.57 -4.89
N ILE A 116 3.00 7.72 -4.67
CA ILE A 116 3.42 6.71 -5.66
C ILE A 116 2.51 5.47 -5.65
N ILE A 117 1.73 5.23 -4.62
CA ILE A 117 0.85 4.05 -4.52
C ILE A 117 -0.05 3.92 -5.76
N ALA A 118 -0.84 4.93 -6.10
CA ALA A 118 -1.66 4.93 -7.31
C ALA A 118 -0.81 5.03 -8.60
N ASN A 119 0.24 5.85 -8.57
CA ASN A 119 1.07 6.09 -9.74
C ASN A 119 1.87 4.84 -10.15
N ARG A 120 2.20 3.95 -9.21
CA ARG A 120 2.85 2.67 -9.49
C ARG A 120 1.97 1.77 -10.36
N LEU A 121 0.69 1.69 -10.06
CA LEU A 121 -0.30 0.97 -10.87
C LEU A 121 -0.40 1.59 -12.27
N SER A 122 -0.55 2.92 -12.34
CA SER A 122 -0.63 3.63 -13.61
C SER A 122 0.61 3.40 -14.47
N TYR A 123 1.79 3.37 -13.86
CA TYR A 123 3.05 3.12 -14.55
C TYR A 123 3.16 1.66 -15.02
N ALA A 124 2.89 0.69 -14.15
CA ALA A 124 3.02 -0.73 -14.45
C ALA A 124 2.08 -1.18 -15.58
N PHE A 125 0.87 -0.65 -15.61
CA PHE A 125 -0.15 -0.99 -16.62
C PHE A 125 -0.22 0.02 -17.78
N ASP A 126 0.64 1.06 -17.80
CA ASP A 126 0.67 2.12 -18.81
C ASP A 126 -0.70 2.83 -18.96
N LEU A 127 -1.31 3.22 -17.84
CA LEU A 127 -2.60 3.91 -17.79
C LEU A 127 -2.41 5.43 -17.88
N ARG A 128 -3.29 6.14 -18.59
CA ARG A 128 -3.16 7.57 -18.90
C ARG A 128 -4.25 8.45 -18.29
N GLY A 129 -5.20 7.87 -17.57
CA GLY A 129 -6.22 8.63 -16.83
C GLY A 129 -5.68 9.25 -15.54
N PRO A 130 -6.54 9.91 -14.75
CA PRO A 130 -6.18 10.45 -13.44
C PRO A 130 -5.57 9.38 -12.54
N SER A 131 -4.54 9.74 -11.75
CA SER A 131 -3.84 8.83 -10.85
C SER A 131 -3.67 9.51 -9.49
N LEU A 132 -4.49 9.10 -8.53
CA LEU A 132 -4.65 9.80 -7.25
C LEU A 132 -4.53 8.82 -6.08
N ASN A 133 -3.72 9.20 -5.09
CA ASN A 133 -3.80 8.62 -3.75
C ASN A 133 -4.55 9.59 -2.84
N VAL A 134 -5.53 9.07 -2.10
CA VAL A 134 -6.43 9.85 -1.23
C VAL A 134 -6.18 9.43 0.21
N ASP A 135 -5.93 10.41 1.07
CA ASP A 135 -5.89 10.22 2.51
C ASP A 135 -6.99 11.05 3.18
N THR A 136 -8.00 10.36 3.63
CA THR A 136 -9.08 10.89 4.48
C THR A 136 -9.33 9.95 5.66
N ALA A 137 -8.25 9.39 6.19
CA ALA A 137 -8.25 8.38 7.26
C ALA A 137 -9.18 7.19 6.90
N CYS A 138 -10.01 6.73 7.83
CA CYS A 138 -10.87 5.55 7.67
C CYS A 138 -11.81 5.61 6.45
N SER A 139 -12.08 6.78 5.90
CA SER A 139 -12.95 6.97 4.73
C SER A 139 -12.21 7.00 3.39
N ALA A 140 -10.88 6.88 3.37
CA ALA A 140 -10.04 7.10 2.19
C ALA A 140 -10.49 6.28 0.98
N SER A 141 -10.74 4.98 1.14
CA SER A 141 -11.17 4.11 0.04
C SER A 141 -12.54 4.50 -0.54
N LEU A 142 -13.50 4.89 0.31
CA LEU A 142 -14.81 5.34 -0.16
C LEU A 142 -14.74 6.69 -0.88
N VAL A 143 -13.85 7.58 -0.44
CA VAL A 143 -13.59 8.86 -1.14
C VAL A 143 -12.93 8.59 -2.49
N ALA A 144 -11.99 7.64 -2.57
CA ALA A 144 -11.38 7.20 -3.83
C ALA A 144 -12.43 6.67 -4.82
N VAL A 145 -13.34 5.80 -4.37
CA VAL A 145 -14.47 5.31 -5.18
C VAL A 145 -15.37 6.46 -5.64
N ASN A 146 -15.71 7.39 -4.75
CA ASN A 146 -16.54 8.54 -5.12
C ASN A 146 -15.86 9.43 -6.17
N GLN A 147 -14.55 9.64 -6.08
CA GLN A 147 -13.80 10.38 -7.09
C GLN A 147 -13.79 9.64 -8.44
N ALA A 148 -13.55 8.34 -8.43
CA ALA A 148 -13.62 7.51 -9.63
C ALA A 148 -14.98 7.63 -10.34
N VAL A 149 -16.07 7.55 -9.57
CA VAL A 149 -17.44 7.69 -10.11
C VAL A 149 -17.66 9.08 -10.73
N LYS A 150 -17.14 10.14 -10.10
CA LYS A 150 -17.24 11.50 -10.67
C LYS A 150 -16.50 11.61 -11.98
N ASP A 151 -15.27 11.12 -12.05
CA ASP A 151 -14.42 11.24 -13.24
C ASP A 151 -14.95 10.39 -14.41
N LEU A 152 -15.50 9.20 -14.13
CA LEU A 152 -16.23 8.42 -15.13
C LEU A 152 -17.46 9.16 -15.69
N ARG A 153 -18.21 9.84 -14.82
CA ARG A 153 -19.45 10.58 -15.24
C ARG A 153 -19.15 11.79 -16.09
N VAL A 154 -18.03 12.46 -15.88
CA VAL A 154 -17.64 13.63 -16.67
C VAL A 154 -16.73 13.30 -17.85
N GLY A 155 -16.40 12.02 -18.04
CA GLY A 155 -15.54 11.56 -19.13
C GLY A 155 -14.05 11.89 -18.93
N ALA A 156 -13.61 12.13 -17.70
CA ALA A 156 -12.20 12.29 -17.37
C ALA A 156 -11.45 10.93 -17.33
N ALA A 157 -12.19 9.84 -17.15
CA ALA A 157 -11.72 8.47 -17.29
C ALA A 157 -12.77 7.62 -17.99
N ASP A 158 -12.33 6.65 -18.80
CA ASP A 158 -13.21 5.67 -19.47
C ASP A 158 -13.40 4.42 -18.61
N VAL A 159 -12.37 4.04 -17.87
CA VAL A 159 -12.32 2.94 -16.90
C VAL A 159 -11.67 3.46 -15.63
N ALA A 160 -12.02 2.92 -14.48
CA ALA A 160 -11.41 3.28 -13.21
C ALA A 160 -11.07 2.05 -12.37
N LEU A 161 -9.83 1.99 -11.89
CA LEU A 161 -9.40 1.14 -10.79
C LEU A 161 -9.53 1.95 -9.50
N ALA A 162 -10.38 1.50 -8.59
CA ALA A 162 -10.58 2.18 -7.30
C ALA A 162 -10.50 1.19 -6.15
N GLY A 163 -9.76 1.54 -5.11
CA GLY A 163 -9.54 0.65 -3.97
C GLY A 163 -8.92 1.35 -2.78
N GLY A 164 -8.47 0.55 -1.83
CA GLY A 164 -7.74 1.03 -0.67
C GLY A 164 -6.84 -0.05 -0.10
N VAL A 165 -5.77 0.40 0.55
CA VAL A 165 -4.79 -0.47 1.19
C VAL A 165 -4.37 0.12 2.52
N ASN A 166 -4.20 -0.74 3.52
CA ASN A 166 -3.64 -0.35 4.80
C ASN A 166 -2.92 -1.55 5.43
N ILE A 167 -1.60 -1.45 5.54
CA ILE A 167 -0.76 -2.46 6.20
C ILE A 167 -0.10 -1.82 7.40
N LEU A 168 -0.37 -2.38 8.57
CA LEU A 168 0.27 -1.99 9.82
C LEU A 168 1.58 -2.77 9.97
N ALA A 169 2.68 -2.17 9.53
CA ALA A 169 4.01 -2.76 9.64
C ALA A 169 4.67 -2.48 11.00
N SER A 170 4.03 -1.69 11.85
CA SER A 170 4.49 -1.34 13.18
C SER A 170 3.33 -1.32 14.20
N PRO A 171 3.61 -1.41 15.50
CA PRO A 171 2.58 -1.31 16.55
C PRO A 171 2.14 0.13 16.84
N HIS A 172 2.70 1.15 16.20
CA HIS A 172 2.45 2.56 16.53
C HIS A 172 0.98 2.93 16.52
N ALA A 173 0.25 2.53 15.45
CA ALA A 173 -1.17 2.84 15.34
C ALA A 173 -1.97 2.17 16.48
N SER A 174 -1.72 0.89 16.75
CA SER A 174 -2.40 0.14 17.82
C SER A 174 -2.15 0.76 19.20
N ILE A 175 -0.88 1.09 19.53
CA ILE A 175 -0.52 1.75 20.79
C ILE A 175 -1.18 3.13 20.86
N GLY A 176 -1.16 3.91 19.77
CA GLY A 176 -1.75 5.24 19.73
C GLY A 176 -3.25 5.21 19.96
N PHE A 177 -3.99 4.32 19.32
CA PHE A 177 -5.43 4.17 19.51
C PHE A 177 -5.78 3.67 20.91
N SER A 178 -5.02 2.73 21.47
CA SER A 178 -5.24 2.27 22.85
C SER A 178 -4.99 3.36 23.90
N ALA A 179 -4.17 4.35 23.60
CA ALA A 179 -3.89 5.44 24.53
C ALA A 179 -5.03 6.49 24.61
N VAL A 180 -5.97 6.49 23.66
CA VAL A 180 -7.11 7.44 23.61
C VAL A 180 -8.47 6.76 23.89
N SER A 181 -8.49 5.45 24.13
CA SER A 181 -9.65 4.67 24.54
C SER A 181 -9.64 4.46 26.04
#